data_c8fb6c994dc64d7dec585fb881c0cc13
#
_entry.id   c8fb6c994dc64d7dec585fb881c0cc13
#
_cell.length_a   1.000
_cell.length_b   1.000
_cell.length_c   1.000
_cell.angle_alpha   90.00
_cell.angle_beta   90.00
_cell.angle_gamma   90.00
#
_symmetry.space_group_name_H-M   'P 1'
#
loop_
_entity.id
_entity.type
_entity.pdbx_description
1 polymer ?
#
loop_
_entity_poly.entity_id
_entity_poly.type
_entity_poly.pdbx_seq_one_letter_code
_entity_poly.pdbx_strand_id
1 'polypeptide(L)'
;MSLTIRPLNSGYIPTKPLEYWYHFSCKKYVEKMGITNESDQLPDMTFLIEGGDQLILVDTGMSWTEHADKYHHGPSLQRPGIDDIESRLAQVGYKPSDVDIVLFTHLHWDHIFYLEKFTKARFICNEVEWDYAHNPVPLHYKSYCRPIIAKDGDVTCGNEFIAPYDQEGVKERFETVKGEVEIVPGVSVYESFGHCPGHMTIVVETEDGPYFCVGDSVFVMGNVDAPQEMQDELHYDICPPGRYVDIVAAWQT
;
A
#
# COMPACT_ATOMS: atom_id res chain seq x y z
N MET A 1 -16.21 -23.17 2.70
CA MET A 1 -15.02 -22.92 3.57
C MET A 1 -15.06 -21.45 3.88
N SER A 2 -14.73 -21.08 5.13
CA SER A 2 -14.74 -19.66 5.53
C SER A 2 -13.38 -19.05 5.27
N LEU A 3 -13.34 -17.89 4.64
CA LEU A 3 -12.12 -17.13 4.49
C LEU A 3 -11.70 -16.54 5.84
N THR A 4 -10.40 -16.48 6.08
CA THR A 4 -9.80 -15.78 7.21
C THR A 4 -8.73 -14.83 6.70
N ILE A 5 -8.50 -13.75 7.43
CA ILE A 5 -7.50 -12.74 7.09
C ILE A 5 -6.50 -12.58 8.23
N ARG A 6 -5.23 -12.56 7.89
CA ARG A 6 -4.13 -12.45 8.85
C ARG A 6 -3.24 -11.26 8.51
N PRO A 7 -3.15 -10.24 9.38
CA PRO A 7 -2.24 -9.13 9.18
C PRO A 7 -0.79 -9.55 9.41
N LEU A 8 0.10 -9.10 8.54
CA LEU A 8 1.54 -9.30 8.60
C LEU A 8 2.22 -7.93 8.50
N ASN A 9 3.04 -7.57 9.47
CA ASN A 9 3.77 -6.31 9.45
C ASN A 9 5.13 -6.51 8.78
N SER A 10 5.36 -5.89 7.63
CA SER A 10 6.58 -6.01 6.82
C SER A 10 7.61 -4.92 7.08
N GLY A 11 7.36 -4.03 8.05
CA GLY A 11 8.28 -2.96 8.44
C GLY A 11 7.56 -1.76 9.00
N TYR A 12 8.28 -0.63 9.11
CA TYR A 12 7.74 0.62 9.63
C TYR A 12 8.27 1.81 8.83
N ILE A 13 7.42 2.79 8.61
CA ILE A 13 7.78 4.08 8.03
C ILE A 13 7.64 5.16 9.11
N PRO A 14 8.75 5.79 9.56
CA PRO A 14 8.66 6.94 10.44
C PRO A 14 7.96 8.11 9.74
N THR A 15 6.84 8.53 10.28
CA THR A 15 6.00 9.59 9.72
C THR A 15 5.66 10.63 10.78
N LYS A 16 5.18 11.78 10.34
CA LYS A 16 4.66 12.82 11.22
C LYS A 16 3.13 12.84 11.13
N PRO A 17 2.41 12.56 12.21
CA PRO A 17 0.96 12.41 12.19
C PRO A 17 0.20 13.56 11.54
N LEU A 18 0.55 14.82 11.84
CA LEU A 18 -0.14 15.99 11.31
C LEU A 18 0.24 16.36 9.86
N GLU A 19 1.17 15.64 9.25
CA GLU A 19 1.62 15.86 7.87
C GLU A 19 1.30 14.67 6.96
N TYR A 20 1.12 13.50 7.56
CA TYR A 20 0.97 12.25 6.82
C TYR A 20 -0.39 11.59 7.05
N TRP A 21 -0.79 11.43 8.33
CA TRP A 21 -1.99 10.66 8.67
C TRP A 21 -3.29 11.43 8.47
N TYR A 22 -3.23 12.78 8.58
CA TYR A 22 -4.39 13.63 8.46
C TYR A 22 -4.18 14.75 7.45
N HIS A 23 -5.22 15.10 6.73
CA HIS A 23 -5.20 16.28 5.89
C HIS A 23 -4.94 17.54 6.72
N PHE A 24 -4.15 18.47 6.18
CA PHE A 24 -3.71 19.68 6.92
C PHE A 24 -4.86 20.55 7.45
N SER A 25 -6.04 20.52 6.80
CA SER A 25 -7.21 21.27 7.27
C SER A 25 -7.78 20.74 8.59
N CYS A 26 -7.48 19.48 8.94
CA CYS A 26 -7.92 18.84 10.18
C CYS A 26 -6.98 19.13 11.35
N LYS A 27 -5.81 19.76 11.11
CA LYS A 27 -4.73 19.91 12.07
C LYS A 27 -5.19 20.44 13.44
N LYS A 28 -5.96 21.54 13.48
CA LYS A 28 -6.41 22.14 14.74
C LYS A 28 -7.25 21.22 15.62
N TYR A 29 -8.02 20.32 15.02
CA TYR A 29 -8.87 19.34 15.73
C TYR A 29 -8.03 18.20 16.28
N VAL A 30 -7.13 17.70 15.46
CA VAL A 30 -6.24 16.59 15.79
C VAL A 30 -5.25 16.99 16.90
N GLU A 31 -4.73 18.22 16.88
CA GLU A 31 -3.89 18.78 17.96
C GLU A 31 -4.66 18.86 19.31
N LYS A 32 -5.94 19.20 19.29
CA LYS A 32 -6.79 19.21 20.49
C LYS A 32 -7.01 17.81 21.09
N MET A 33 -6.94 16.77 20.28
CA MET A 33 -6.96 15.37 20.74
C MET A 33 -5.64 14.95 21.43
N GLY A 34 -4.66 15.84 21.50
CA GLY A 34 -3.33 15.56 22.08
C GLY A 34 -2.38 14.86 21.10
N ILE A 35 -2.74 14.74 19.83
CA ILE A 35 -1.84 14.19 18.81
C ILE A 35 -0.84 15.27 18.42
N THR A 36 0.44 14.96 18.64
CA THR A 36 1.55 15.87 18.30
C THR A 36 2.11 15.54 16.92
N ASN A 37 2.95 16.45 16.39
CA ASN A 37 3.66 16.21 15.14
C ASN A 37 5.07 15.62 15.38
N GLU A 38 5.28 14.96 16.51
CA GLU A 38 6.49 14.17 16.72
C GLU A 38 6.46 12.95 15.80
N SER A 39 7.65 12.51 15.34
CA SER A 39 7.75 11.34 14.47
C SER A 39 7.22 10.09 15.19
N ASP A 40 6.34 9.38 14.52
CA ASP A 40 5.79 8.09 14.95
C ASP A 40 5.96 7.05 13.85
N GLN A 41 5.83 5.78 14.19
CA GLN A 41 6.03 4.68 13.27
C GLN A 41 4.69 4.21 12.70
N LEU A 42 4.51 4.38 11.40
CA LEU A 42 3.41 3.77 10.67
C LEU A 42 3.81 2.35 10.27
N PRO A 43 3.07 1.30 10.69
CA PRO A 43 3.36 -0.06 10.26
C PRO A 43 3.02 -0.24 8.77
N ASP A 44 3.92 -0.89 8.05
CA ASP A 44 3.66 -1.35 6.69
C ASP A 44 2.98 -2.72 6.74
N MET A 45 1.69 -2.76 6.39
CA MET A 45 0.84 -3.93 6.60
C MET A 45 0.53 -4.64 5.29
N THR A 46 0.79 -5.94 5.28
CA THR A 46 0.30 -6.87 4.27
C THR A 46 -0.73 -7.81 4.88
N PHE A 47 -1.57 -8.45 4.07
CA PHE A 47 -2.63 -9.31 4.61
C PHE A 47 -2.65 -10.66 3.87
N LEU A 48 -2.53 -11.76 4.63
CA LEU A 48 -2.67 -13.11 4.11
C LEU A 48 -4.12 -13.56 4.24
N ILE A 49 -4.72 -14.00 3.12
CA ILE A 49 -6.09 -14.52 3.05
C ILE A 49 -6.01 -16.03 2.87
N GLU A 50 -6.61 -16.75 3.81
CA GLU A 50 -6.59 -18.20 3.93
C GLU A 50 -8.02 -18.77 3.90
N GLY A 51 -8.17 -20.08 3.70
CA GLY A 51 -9.45 -20.80 3.84
C GLY A 51 -10.17 -21.06 2.53
N GLY A 52 -9.75 -20.45 1.41
CA GLY A 52 -10.22 -20.75 0.05
C GLY A 52 -9.38 -21.82 -0.65
N ASP A 53 -9.65 -22.00 -1.95
CA ASP A 53 -8.87 -22.89 -2.83
C ASP A 53 -7.49 -22.32 -3.19
N GLN A 54 -7.29 -21.03 -3.01
CA GLN A 54 -6.07 -20.29 -3.32
C GLN A 54 -5.59 -19.51 -2.10
N LEU A 55 -4.27 -19.48 -1.91
CA LEU A 55 -3.62 -18.64 -0.92
C LEU A 55 -3.35 -17.27 -1.53
N ILE A 56 -3.91 -16.23 -0.91
CA ILE A 56 -3.85 -14.88 -1.46
C ILE A 56 -3.10 -13.96 -0.50
N LEU A 57 -2.26 -13.09 -1.03
CA LEU A 57 -1.59 -12.03 -0.28
C LEU A 57 -2.01 -10.67 -0.82
N VAL A 58 -2.26 -9.73 0.06
CA VAL A 58 -2.50 -8.32 -0.28
C VAL A 58 -1.24 -7.54 0.04
N ASP A 59 -0.62 -6.95 -0.98
CA ASP A 59 0.67 -6.27 -0.98
C ASP A 59 1.84 -7.17 -0.51
N THR A 60 3.06 -6.79 -0.81
CA THR A 60 4.26 -7.59 -0.47
C THR A 60 5.27 -6.83 0.41
N GLY A 61 4.91 -5.61 0.80
CA GLY A 61 5.71 -4.78 1.68
C GLY A 61 6.83 -4.01 1.00
N MET A 62 7.61 -3.33 1.85
CA MET A 62 8.66 -2.39 1.44
C MET A 62 10.01 -3.04 1.18
N SER A 63 10.90 -2.28 0.57
CA SER A 63 12.33 -2.62 0.49
C SER A 63 13.02 -2.49 1.85
N TRP A 64 14.21 -3.09 1.97
CA TRP A 64 15.02 -2.96 3.18
C TRP A 64 15.56 -1.54 3.37
N THR A 65 15.90 -1.21 4.61
CA THR A 65 16.22 0.14 5.06
C THR A 65 17.23 0.87 4.17
N GLU A 66 18.39 0.26 3.89
CA GLU A 66 19.43 0.94 3.13
C GLU A 66 19.02 1.20 1.67
N HIS A 67 18.20 0.32 1.10
CA HIS A 67 17.66 0.49 -0.24
C HIS A 67 16.61 1.62 -0.27
N ALA A 68 15.70 1.63 0.69
CA ALA A 68 14.67 2.65 0.79
C ALA A 68 15.25 4.05 1.03
N ASP A 69 16.26 4.16 1.91
CA ASP A 69 16.96 5.43 2.16
C ASP A 69 17.68 5.97 0.92
N LYS A 70 18.24 5.07 0.11
CA LYS A 70 18.95 5.45 -1.11
C LYS A 70 18.02 5.82 -2.26
N TYR A 71 16.97 5.05 -2.50
CA TYR A 71 16.20 5.13 -3.74
C TYR A 71 14.78 5.66 -3.59
N HIS A 72 14.22 5.65 -2.38
CA HIS A 72 12.82 5.98 -2.14
C HIS A 72 12.65 7.14 -1.16
N HIS A 73 11.63 7.08 -0.33
CA HIS A 73 11.25 8.13 0.61
C HIS A 73 11.65 7.77 2.05
N GLY A 74 12.86 7.25 2.25
CA GLY A 74 13.35 6.96 3.59
C GLY A 74 13.24 8.14 4.57
N PRO A 75 13.39 7.88 5.88
CA PRO A 75 13.79 6.61 6.47
C PRO A 75 12.67 5.57 6.48
N SER A 76 13.06 4.31 6.39
CA SER A 76 12.18 3.15 6.59
C SER A 76 12.90 2.11 7.46
N LEU A 77 12.15 1.26 8.11
CA LEU A 77 12.68 0.27 9.04
C LEU A 77 12.21 -1.13 8.61
N GLN A 78 13.03 -1.77 7.78
CA GLN A 78 12.83 -3.16 7.36
C GLN A 78 14.17 -3.88 7.34
N ARG A 79 14.26 -5.00 8.02
CA ARG A 79 15.46 -5.83 8.15
C ARG A 79 15.25 -7.14 7.40
N PRO A 80 16.02 -7.41 6.32
CA PRO A 80 15.94 -8.66 5.60
C PRO A 80 16.18 -9.86 6.51
N GLY A 81 15.40 -10.92 6.34
CA GLY A 81 15.44 -12.12 7.19
C GLY A 81 14.76 -11.98 8.56
N ILE A 82 14.15 -10.82 8.86
CA ILE A 82 13.47 -10.56 10.14
C ILE A 82 12.07 -9.96 9.89
N ASP A 83 12.00 -8.85 9.15
CA ASP A 83 10.77 -8.08 8.95
C ASP A 83 10.21 -8.26 7.53
N ASP A 84 11.00 -8.73 6.56
CA ASP A 84 10.57 -8.93 5.17
C ASP A 84 9.41 -9.93 5.06
N ILE A 85 8.68 -9.85 3.96
CA ILE A 85 7.49 -10.68 3.73
C ILE A 85 7.76 -12.19 3.76
N GLU A 86 8.95 -12.64 3.33
CA GLU A 86 9.33 -14.04 3.41
C GLU A 86 9.41 -14.51 4.86
N SER A 87 10.04 -13.69 5.73
CA SER A 87 10.15 -13.97 7.16
C SER A 87 8.78 -13.94 7.85
N ARG A 88 7.89 -13.03 7.45
CA ARG A 88 6.54 -12.94 7.99
C ARG A 88 5.67 -14.13 7.58
N LEU A 89 5.73 -14.54 6.33
CA LEU A 89 5.06 -15.74 5.86
C LEU A 89 5.56 -17.00 6.59
N ALA A 90 6.89 -17.12 6.80
CA ALA A 90 7.48 -18.24 7.51
C ALA A 90 6.98 -18.36 8.97
N GLN A 91 6.73 -17.24 9.66
CA GLN A 91 6.19 -17.21 11.02
C GLN A 91 4.77 -17.83 11.10
N VAL A 92 4.02 -17.79 10.00
CA VAL A 92 2.66 -18.35 9.92
C VAL A 92 2.60 -19.65 9.12
N GLY A 93 3.76 -20.24 8.79
CA GLY A 93 3.87 -21.57 8.21
C GLY A 93 3.86 -21.62 6.68
N TYR A 94 4.03 -20.48 6.00
CA TYR A 94 4.05 -20.37 4.54
C TYR A 94 5.40 -19.82 4.04
N LYS A 95 5.57 -19.87 2.74
CA LYS A 95 6.67 -19.25 2.00
C LYS A 95 6.10 -18.54 0.75
N PRO A 96 6.80 -17.56 0.15
CA PRO A 96 6.30 -16.83 -1.00
C PRO A 96 5.87 -17.73 -2.17
N SER A 97 6.55 -18.86 -2.40
CA SER A 97 6.18 -19.83 -3.45
C SER A 97 4.89 -20.62 -3.17
N ASP A 98 4.28 -20.49 -2.00
CA ASP A 98 2.99 -21.12 -1.68
C ASP A 98 1.82 -20.19 -2.08
N VAL A 99 2.06 -18.88 -2.24
CA VAL A 99 1.05 -17.89 -2.61
C VAL A 99 0.66 -18.05 -4.07
N ASP A 100 -0.65 -18.09 -4.33
CA ASP A 100 -1.24 -18.26 -5.67
C ASP A 100 -1.56 -16.93 -6.34
N ILE A 101 -1.99 -15.94 -5.55
CA ILE A 101 -2.36 -14.61 -6.03
C ILE A 101 -1.75 -13.56 -5.08
N VAL A 102 -1.20 -12.49 -5.66
CA VAL A 102 -0.91 -11.25 -4.94
C VAL A 102 -1.80 -10.16 -5.51
N LEU A 103 -2.60 -9.53 -4.65
CA LEU A 103 -3.43 -8.38 -4.97
C LEU A 103 -2.72 -7.12 -4.47
N PHE A 104 -2.53 -6.14 -5.34
CA PHE A 104 -1.92 -4.87 -4.95
C PHE A 104 -2.99 -3.82 -4.71
N THR A 105 -2.94 -3.17 -3.54
CA THR A 105 -3.73 -1.96 -3.31
C THR A 105 -3.28 -0.88 -4.27
N HIS A 106 -1.97 -0.74 -4.47
CA HIS A 106 -1.33 0.13 -5.44
C HIS A 106 0.15 -0.27 -5.64
N LEU A 107 0.88 0.43 -6.51
CA LEU A 107 2.24 0.04 -6.90
C LEU A 107 3.34 0.97 -6.35
N HIS A 108 3.14 1.59 -5.19
CA HIS A 108 4.21 2.31 -4.52
C HIS A 108 5.27 1.36 -3.96
N TRP A 109 6.49 1.87 -3.79
CA TRP A 109 7.70 1.13 -3.39
C TRP A 109 7.55 0.35 -2.08
N ASP A 110 6.71 0.78 -1.19
CA ASP A 110 6.45 0.15 0.11
C ASP A 110 5.41 -0.98 0.06
N HIS A 111 4.83 -1.27 -1.12
CA HIS A 111 3.84 -2.33 -1.31
C HIS A 111 4.28 -3.46 -2.25
N ILE A 112 5.42 -3.33 -2.95
CA ILE A 112 5.72 -4.15 -4.14
C ILE A 112 7.09 -4.85 -4.12
N PHE A 113 7.79 -4.95 -3.00
CA PHE A 113 9.11 -5.58 -2.99
C PHE A 113 9.06 -7.11 -2.87
N TYR A 114 10.17 -7.76 -3.24
CA TYR A 114 10.37 -9.22 -3.19
C TYR A 114 9.49 -10.05 -4.14
N LEU A 115 8.98 -9.48 -5.22
CA LEU A 115 8.07 -10.15 -6.17
C LEU A 115 8.70 -11.39 -6.83
N GLU A 116 10.01 -11.41 -7.02
CA GLU A 116 10.76 -12.52 -7.59
C GLU A 116 10.65 -13.81 -6.74
N LYS A 117 10.34 -13.67 -5.45
CA LYS A 117 10.18 -14.81 -4.53
C LYS A 117 8.84 -15.54 -4.69
N PHE A 118 7.83 -14.88 -5.26
CA PHE A 118 6.50 -15.43 -5.49
C PHE A 118 6.43 -16.16 -6.83
N THR A 119 7.12 -17.29 -6.95
CA THR A 119 7.46 -17.93 -8.22
C THR A 119 6.27 -18.44 -9.04
N LYS A 120 5.09 -18.65 -8.43
CA LYS A 120 3.87 -19.11 -9.13
C LYS A 120 2.73 -18.11 -9.10
N ALA A 121 2.82 -17.07 -8.29
CA ALA A 121 1.71 -16.14 -8.06
C ALA A 121 1.36 -15.35 -9.33
N ARG A 122 0.07 -15.16 -9.56
CA ARG A 122 -0.48 -14.12 -10.41
C ARG A 122 -0.44 -12.81 -9.62
N PHE A 123 -0.08 -11.72 -10.28
CA PHE A 123 -0.04 -10.38 -9.71
C PHE A 123 -1.19 -9.55 -10.29
N ILE A 124 -2.04 -8.98 -9.44
CA ILE A 124 -3.24 -8.26 -9.91
C ILE A 124 -3.22 -6.84 -9.35
N CYS A 125 -3.35 -5.86 -10.23
CA CYS A 125 -3.46 -4.44 -9.88
C CYS A 125 -4.51 -3.74 -10.77
N ASN A 126 -4.85 -2.49 -10.44
CA ASN A 126 -5.73 -1.69 -11.28
C ASN A 126 -5.03 -1.29 -12.59
N GLU A 127 -5.77 -1.23 -13.72
CA GLU A 127 -5.22 -0.86 -15.04
C GLU A 127 -4.64 0.57 -15.03
N VAL A 128 -5.30 1.50 -14.32
CA VAL A 128 -4.83 2.90 -14.22
C VAL A 128 -3.55 2.99 -13.43
N GLU A 129 -3.42 2.19 -12.35
CA GLU A 129 -2.21 2.12 -11.54
C GLU A 129 -1.04 1.54 -12.34
N TRP A 130 -1.29 0.47 -13.09
CA TRP A 130 -0.30 -0.14 -13.95
C TRP A 130 0.25 0.85 -14.99
N ASP A 131 -0.63 1.53 -15.69
CA ASP A 131 -0.25 2.52 -16.71
C ASP A 131 0.50 3.71 -16.08
N TYR A 132 0.03 4.19 -14.94
CA TYR A 132 0.66 5.29 -14.24
C TYR A 132 2.04 4.92 -13.65
N ALA A 133 2.19 3.73 -13.09
CA ALA A 133 3.47 3.25 -12.55
C ALA A 133 4.58 3.22 -13.61
N HIS A 134 4.23 2.99 -14.87
CA HIS A 134 5.19 2.99 -15.98
C HIS A 134 5.51 4.39 -16.52
N ASN A 135 4.65 5.39 -16.28
CA ASN A 135 4.86 6.76 -16.75
C ASN A 135 4.35 7.80 -15.73
N PRO A 136 4.82 7.75 -14.47
CA PRO A 136 4.37 8.72 -13.48
C PRO A 136 4.93 10.11 -13.75
N VAL A 137 4.30 11.14 -13.16
CA VAL A 137 4.91 12.47 -13.16
C VAL A 137 6.25 12.47 -12.38
N PRO A 138 7.22 13.33 -12.72
CA PRO A 138 8.56 13.29 -12.10
C PRO A 138 8.57 13.36 -10.57
N LEU A 139 7.58 14.02 -9.97
CA LEU A 139 7.42 14.11 -8.52
C LEU A 139 7.25 12.74 -7.86
N HIS A 140 6.68 11.77 -8.58
CA HIS A 140 6.36 10.43 -8.08
C HIS A 140 7.38 9.35 -8.49
N TYR A 141 8.50 9.70 -9.14
CA TYR A 141 9.49 8.71 -9.57
C TYR A 141 9.98 7.82 -8.43
N LYS A 142 10.25 8.39 -7.25
CA LYS A 142 10.69 7.62 -6.09
C LYS A 142 9.61 6.67 -5.56
N SER A 143 8.34 7.08 -5.63
CA SER A 143 7.22 6.23 -5.21
C SER A 143 7.07 5.00 -6.11
N TYR A 144 7.29 5.17 -7.42
CA TYR A 144 7.11 4.12 -8.43
C TYR A 144 8.41 3.48 -8.90
N CYS A 145 9.48 3.55 -8.12
CA CYS A 145 10.77 2.93 -8.45
C CYS A 145 11.32 3.35 -9.83
N ARG A 146 11.09 4.62 -10.25
CA ARG A 146 11.59 5.14 -11.53
C ARG A 146 12.89 5.89 -11.36
N PRO A 147 13.81 5.81 -12.35
CA PRO A 147 15.05 6.53 -12.31
C PRO A 147 14.83 8.05 -12.36
N ILE A 148 15.56 8.77 -11.51
CA ILE A 148 15.55 10.24 -11.54
C ILE A 148 16.66 10.69 -12.50
N ILE A 149 16.28 11.34 -13.58
CA ILE A 149 17.18 11.84 -14.62
C ILE A 149 17.40 13.34 -14.37
N ALA A 150 18.66 13.74 -14.11
CA ALA A 150 19.03 15.15 -14.00
C ALA A 150 18.96 15.85 -15.36
N LYS A 151 18.97 17.20 -15.34
CA LYS A 151 18.81 18.01 -16.57
C LYS A 151 19.95 17.82 -17.59
N ASP A 152 21.12 17.41 -17.16
CA ASP A 152 22.28 17.07 -17.98
C ASP A 152 22.22 15.64 -18.55
N GLY A 153 21.18 14.88 -18.21
CA GLY A 153 21.00 13.50 -18.63
C GLY A 153 21.65 12.46 -17.70
N ASP A 154 22.35 12.90 -16.66
CA ASP A 154 22.89 11.98 -15.65
C ASP A 154 21.75 11.40 -14.81
N VAL A 155 21.80 10.09 -14.62
CA VAL A 155 20.82 9.39 -13.77
C VAL A 155 21.30 9.44 -12.33
N THR A 156 20.56 10.18 -11.52
CA THR A 156 20.95 10.47 -10.14
C THR A 156 20.42 9.44 -9.13
N CYS A 157 19.41 8.66 -9.51
CA CYS A 157 18.82 7.65 -8.62
C CYS A 157 18.06 6.61 -9.45
N GLY A 158 18.14 5.34 -9.07
CA GLY A 158 17.30 4.28 -9.58
C GLY A 158 17.75 3.58 -10.87
N ASN A 159 18.86 3.99 -11.49
CA ASN A 159 19.39 3.32 -12.69
C ASN A 159 20.08 1.97 -12.39
N GLU A 160 20.31 1.71 -11.10
CA GLU A 160 21.06 0.55 -10.64
C GLU A 160 20.19 -0.66 -10.38
N PHE A 161 18.86 -0.48 -10.43
CA PHE A 161 17.92 -1.58 -10.27
C PHE A 161 16.68 -1.40 -11.17
N ILE A 162 16.09 -2.51 -11.53
CA ILE A 162 14.83 -2.56 -12.27
C ILE A 162 13.70 -2.55 -11.24
N ALA A 163 12.65 -1.76 -11.48
CA ALA A 163 11.47 -1.77 -10.61
C ALA A 163 10.95 -3.22 -10.44
N PRO A 164 10.53 -3.63 -9.23
CA PRO A 164 10.13 -5.01 -8.97
C PRO A 164 9.13 -5.55 -9.99
N TYR A 165 8.15 -4.75 -10.39
CA TYR A 165 7.13 -5.13 -11.37
C TYR A 165 7.62 -5.12 -12.84
N ASP A 166 8.82 -4.63 -13.14
CA ASP A 166 9.45 -4.66 -14.47
C ASP A 166 10.47 -5.79 -14.64
N GLN A 167 10.75 -6.55 -13.57
CA GLN A 167 11.70 -7.66 -13.65
C GLN A 167 11.21 -8.77 -14.58
N GLU A 168 12.14 -9.36 -15.33
CA GLU A 168 11.87 -10.53 -16.18
C GLU A 168 11.33 -11.71 -15.34
N GLY A 169 10.29 -12.38 -15.83
CA GLY A 169 9.61 -13.44 -15.10
C GLY A 169 8.64 -12.97 -14.01
N VAL A 170 8.63 -11.68 -13.69
CA VAL A 170 7.64 -11.03 -12.82
C VAL A 170 6.60 -10.31 -13.63
N LYS A 171 7.05 -9.44 -14.54
CA LYS A 171 6.19 -8.57 -15.36
C LYS A 171 5.12 -9.33 -16.13
N GLU A 172 5.47 -10.48 -16.68
CA GLU A 172 4.59 -11.30 -17.52
C GLU A 172 3.45 -11.96 -16.73
N ARG A 173 3.50 -11.90 -15.38
CA ARG A 173 2.49 -12.46 -14.49
C ARG A 173 1.52 -11.40 -13.95
N PHE A 174 1.72 -10.13 -14.34
CA PHE A 174 0.78 -9.07 -14.00
C PHE A 174 -0.47 -9.13 -14.86
N GLU A 175 -1.60 -9.02 -14.21
CA GLU A 175 -2.94 -8.89 -14.78
C GLU A 175 -3.57 -7.62 -14.27
N THR A 176 -4.27 -6.89 -15.11
CA THR A 176 -4.95 -5.67 -14.72
C THR A 176 -6.44 -5.86 -14.63
N VAL A 177 -7.06 -5.17 -13.68
CA VAL A 177 -8.52 -5.13 -13.49
C VAL A 177 -9.01 -3.68 -13.52
N LYS A 178 -10.30 -3.53 -13.73
CA LYS A 178 -10.98 -2.23 -13.77
C LYS A 178 -12.34 -2.32 -13.11
N GLY A 179 -12.67 -1.29 -12.33
CA GLY A 179 -13.93 -1.22 -11.61
C GLY A 179 -14.01 -2.22 -10.46
N GLU A 180 -15.22 -2.62 -10.13
CA GLU A 180 -15.48 -3.65 -9.12
C GLU A 180 -15.39 -5.04 -9.73
N VAL A 181 -14.53 -5.90 -9.17
CA VAL A 181 -14.29 -7.26 -9.70
C VAL A 181 -14.14 -8.27 -8.56
N GLU A 182 -14.92 -9.35 -8.61
CA GLU A 182 -14.67 -10.52 -7.77
C GLU A 182 -13.51 -11.33 -8.37
N ILE A 183 -12.40 -11.45 -7.63
CA ILE A 183 -11.18 -12.16 -8.07
C ILE A 183 -11.32 -13.66 -7.86
N VAL A 184 -11.80 -14.04 -6.69
CA VAL A 184 -12.20 -15.40 -6.30
C VAL A 184 -13.43 -15.31 -5.41
N PRO A 185 -14.20 -16.37 -5.23
CA PRO A 185 -15.38 -16.33 -4.37
C PRO A 185 -15.08 -15.76 -2.99
N GLY A 186 -15.72 -14.63 -2.67
CA GLY A 186 -15.56 -13.91 -1.39
C GLY A 186 -14.37 -12.96 -1.30
N VAL A 187 -13.60 -12.76 -2.37
CA VAL A 187 -12.55 -11.74 -2.42
C VAL A 187 -12.77 -10.84 -3.64
N SER A 188 -13.08 -9.59 -3.40
CA SER A 188 -13.36 -8.58 -4.43
C SER A 188 -12.45 -7.38 -4.30
N VAL A 189 -12.24 -6.67 -5.40
CA VAL A 189 -11.51 -5.41 -5.47
C VAL A 189 -12.45 -4.29 -5.87
N TYR A 190 -12.23 -3.10 -5.31
CA TYR A 190 -12.99 -1.87 -5.57
C TYR A 190 -12.02 -0.73 -5.86
N GLU A 191 -12.31 0.09 -6.83
CA GLU A 191 -11.55 1.32 -7.07
C GLU A 191 -11.72 2.28 -5.89
N SER A 192 -10.60 2.70 -5.28
CA SER A 192 -10.55 3.63 -4.16
C SER A 192 -9.49 4.69 -4.43
N PHE A 193 -9.71 5.47 -5.49
CA PHE A 193 -8.78 6.47 -5.99
C PHE A 193 -8.56 7.61 -4.99
N GLY A 194 -7.43 8.30 -5.11
CA GLY A 194 -7.14 9.48 -4.29
C GLY A 194 -5.71 9.49 -3.79
N HIS A 195 -5.27 8.46 -3.06
CA HIS A 195 -3.87 8.32 -2.66
C HIS A 195 -2.94 8.24 -3.89
N CYS A 196 -3.30 7.41 -4.84
CA CYS A 196 -2.73 7.35 -6.18
C CYS A 196 -3.83 7.19 -7.23
N PRO A 197 -3.51 7.31 -8.56
CA PRO A 197 -4.51 7.30 -9.61
C PRO A 197 -5.30 5.99 -9.75
N GLY A 198 -4.70 4.86 -9.40
CA GLY A 198 -5.32 3.54 -9.57
C GLY A 198 -5.39 2.72 -8.28
N HIS A 199 -5.48 3.36 -7.12
CA HIS A 199 -5.61 2.67 -5.84
C HIS A 199 -6.86 1.79 -5.78
N MET A 200 -6.73 0.60 -5.16
CA MET A 200 -7.82 -0.34 -4.91
C MET A 200 -7.92 -0.69 -3.43
N THR A 201 -9.15 -0.88 -2.98
CA THR A 201 -9.46 -1.56 -1.70
C THR A 201 -9.83 -3.00 -1.98
N ILE A 202 -9.27 -3.94 -1.23
CA ILE A 202 -9.61 -5.36 -1.31
C ILE A 202 -10.60 -5.69 -0.20
N VAL A 203 -11.73 -6.31 -0.55
CA VAL A 203 -12.77 -6.73 0.38
C VAL A 203 -12.78 -8.24 0.48
N VAL A 204 -12.76 -8.75 1.72
CA VAL A 204 -12.74 -10.18 2.03
C VAL A 204 -13.96 -10.53 2.86
N GLU A 205 -14.83 -11.36 2.33
CA GLU A 205 -16.03 -11.85 3.02
C GLU A 205 -15.65 -12.99 3.97
N THR A 206 -15.87 -12.78 5.27
CA THR A 206 -15.61 -13.77 6.31
C THR A 206 -16.88 -14.10 7.10
N GLU A 207 -16.82 -15.09 7.98
CA GLU A 207 -17.95 -15.42 8.88
C GLU A 207 -18.28 -14.27 9.85
N ASP A 208 -17.31 -13.44 10.19
CA ASP A 208 -17.47 -12.30 11.10
C ASP A 208 -17.92 -11.01 10.35
N GLY A 209 -18.11 -11.09 9.03
CA GLY A 209 -18.46 -9.99 8.14
C GLY A 209 -17.32 -9.60 7.21
N PRO A 210 -17.48 -8.54 6.39
CA PRO A 210 -16.47 -8.09 5.44
C PRO A 210 -15.30 -7.40 6.14
N TYR A 211 -14.09 -7.74 5.70
CA TYR A 211 -12.86 -7.02 6.04
C TYR A 211 -12.36 -6.24 4.84
N PHE A 212 -11.82 -5.05 5.10
CA PHE A 212 -11.34 -4.12 4.08
C PHE A 212 -9.82 -3.92 4.23
N CYS A 213 -9.06 -4.37 3.24
CA CYS A 213 -7.64 -4.02 3.11
C CYS A 213 -7.58 -2.71 2.31
N VAL A 214 -7.52 -1.60 3.02
CA VAL A 214 -7.71 -0.25 2.49
C VAL A 214 -6.44 0.41 1.97
N GLY A 215 -5.28 -0.26 2.10
CA GLY A 215 -3.99 0.33 1.72
C GLY A 215 -3.83 1.74 2.28
N ASP A 216 -3.35 2.65 1.44
CA ASP A 216 -3.04 4.03 1.82
C ASP A 216 -4.23 5.01 1.69
N SER A 217 -5.44 4.51 1.44
CA SER A 217 -6.64 5.36 1.50
C SER A 217 -7.06 5.68 2.95
N VAL A 218 -6.64 4.85 3.93
CA VAL A 218 -6.89 5.07 5.37
C VAL A 218 -5.64 4.69 6.17
N PHE A 219 -5.04 5.64 6.88
CA PHE A 219 -3.89 5.38 7.76
C PHE A 219 -4.29 5.13 9.20
N VAL A 220 -5.34 5.77 9.67
CA VAL A 220 -5.80 5.70 11.06
C VAL A 220 -7.32 5.74 11.12
N MET A 221 -7.90 5.21 12.20
CA MET A 221 -9.35 5.23 12.38
C MET A 221 -9.97 6.63 12.33
N GLY A 222 -9.23 7.66 12.74
CA GLY A 222 -9.68 9.04 12.62
C GLY A 222 -9.86 9.56 11.19
N ASN A 223 -9.43 8.80 10.16
CA ASN A 223 -9.74 9.12 8.77
C ASN A 223 -11.20 8.78 8.43
N VAL A 224 -11.73 7.70 8.99
CA VAL A 224 -13.11 7.21 8.73
C VAL A 224 -14.11 7.54 9.85
N ASP A 225 -13.61 7.99 11.00
CA ASP A 225 -14.39 8.48 12.15
C ASP A 225 -13.72 9.75 12.65
N ALA A 226 -14.11 10.87 12.06
CA ALA A 226 -13.48 12.16 12.35
C ALA A 226 -13.64 12.56 13.82
N PRO A 227 -12.70 13.37 14.37
CA PRO A 227 -12.82 13.91 15.73
C PRO A 227 -14.18 14.58 15.97
N GLN A 228 -14.83 14.33 17.12
CA GLN A 228 -16.17 14.83 17.43
C GLN A 228 -16.31 16.35 17.27
N GLU A 229 -15.29 17.13 17.68
CA GLU A 229 -15.33 18.58 17.47
C GLU A 229 -15.36 18.97 15.98
N MET A 230 -14.71 18.19 15.12
CA MET A 230 -14.73 18.42 13.69
C MET A 230 -16.11 18.08 13.12
N GLN A 231 -16.72 16.99 13.57
CA GLN A 231 -18.10 16.63 13.20
C GLN A 231 -19.07 17.73 13.64
N ASP A 232 -18.94 18.24 14.85
CA ASP A 232 -19.81 19.27 15.41
C ASP A 232 -19.68 20.63 14.70
N GLU A 233 -18.44 21.04 14.37
CA GLU A 233 -18.17 22.36 13.77
C GLU A 233 -18.34 22.38 12.25
N LEU A 234 -17.91 21.31 11.56
CA LEU A 234 -17.82 21.28 10.10
C LEU A 234 -18.85 20.35 9.46
N HIS A 235 -19.54 19.52 10.27
CA HIS A 235 -20.45 18.49 9.79
C HIS A 235 -19.76 17.46 8.87
N TYR A 236 -18.52 17.12 9.15
CA TYR A 236 -17.75 16.11 8.45
C TYR A 236 -17.59 14.85 9.31
N ASP A 237 -18.01 13.72 8.79
CA ASP A 237 -17.89 12.43 9.46
C ASP A 237 -16.51 11.78 9.23
N ILE A 238 -15.76 12.26 8.25
CA ILE A 238 -14.45 11.76 7.86
C ILE A 238 -13.37 12.85 7.89
N CYS A 239 -12.12 12.44 8.03
CA CYS A 239 -10.94 13.29 7.90
C CYS A 239 -9.93 12.62 6.96
N PRO A 240 -9.82 13.01 5.69
CA PRO A 240 -8.96 12.32 4.76
C PRO A 240 -7.50 12.31 5.21
N PRO A 241 -6.69 11.35 4.76
CA PRO A 241 -5.27 11.28 5.06
C PRO A 241 -4.50 12.48 4.47
N GLY A 242 -3.29 12.72 4.95
CA GLY A 242 -2.42 13.79 4.47
C GLY A 242 -1.67 13.49 3.18
N ARG A 243 -1.72 12.24 2.72
CA ARG A 243 -1.04 11.77 1.49
C ARG A 243 -2.06 11.35 0.44
N TYR A 244 -2.12 12.12 -0.64
CA TYR A 244 -3.02 11.90 -1.77
C TYR A 244 -2.50 12.65 -3.00
N VAL A 245 -2.90 12.22 -4.19
CA VAL A 245 -2.69 12.92 -5.46
C VAL A 245 -3.95 13.68 -5.87
N ASP A 246 -5.13 13.20 -5.45
CA ASP A 246 -6.43 13.81 -5.71
C ASP A 246 -7.29 13.80 -4.44
N ILE A 247 -7.42 14.99 -3.80
CA ILE A 247 -8.20 15.13 -2.56
C ILE A 247 -9.70 14.91 -2.78
N VAL A 248 -10.21 15.22 -3.97
CA VAL A 248 -11.65 15.04 -4.25
C VAL A 248 -11.97 13.56 -4.36
N ALA A 249 -11.16 12.81 -5.08
CA ALA A 249 -11.28 11.36 -5.14
C ALA A 249 -11.09 10.71 -3.76
N ALA A 250 -10.05 11.10 -3.02
CA ALA A 250 -9.79 10.60 -1.67
C ALA A 250 -10.94 10.89 -0.67
N TRP A 251 -11.69 11.96 -0.89
CA TRP A 251 -12.88 12.29 -0.09
C TRP A 251 -14.09 11.42 -0.46
N GLN A 252 -14.18 10.98 -1.72
CA GLN A 252 -15.32 10.23 -2.25
C GLN A 252 -15.18 8.70 -2.10
N THR A 253 -13.96 8.25 -1.84
CA THR A 253 -13.63 6.85 -1.55
C THR A 253 -14.06 6.44 -0.15
#